data_8a9ca8fc5a85b221fdb4245b3f1c18c7
#
_entry.id   8a9ca8fc5a85b221fdb4245b3f1c18c7
#
_cell.length_a   1.000
_cell.length_b   1.000
_cell.length_c   1.000
_cell.angle_alpha   90.00
_cell.angle_beta   90.00
_cell.angle_gamma   90.00
#
_symmetry.space_group_name_H-M   'P 1'
#
loop_
_entity.id
_entity.type
_entity.pdbx_description
1 polymer ?
#
loop_
_entity_poly.entity_id
_entity_poly.type
_entity_poly.pdbx_seq_one_letter_code
_entity_poly.pdbx_strand_id
1 'polypeptide(L)'
;MIFAGNRKKVVQSPALQGVLFAIIWLLVTNVTIYFIYVRSVEAVKEEIRDGLLRNVSVAATTIDGDKHRLFTAETSPSDPVYLAFIGKMEKIRQAAKDVRYLYTNIAQDGDIYFIANGSPQNDNDNDGQPDVAPQLMDPYPDAGNALKEALKTESPRVDREPYTDIWGTFYSAYAPFKDSKGEVVGTLGMDLELTTLQQRLQPIGTAAQRAAFTSGILAILFGVAVWFFRSRNGILKAISSRAQKGLRAVEDERDKERVATAIQLEAVAQRIVDVPTEAKHQYADALLRYAAARKGTPKNDTENFDPLEIIRSCLSEAVSLEVAPLVPSLVFGNPHELKNILQGLCFSPFSNSLLGSLAQVSIGIENEQLNTLDLLMTFRFQAKSSTNLSGAQLLEQREHPE
;
A
#
# COMPACT_ATOMS: atom_id res chain seq x y z
N MET A 1 34.11 -14.58 -6.96
CA MET A 1 32.99 -14.05 -7.75
C MET A 1 31.66 -14.84 -7.60
N ILE A 2 31.54 -15.79 -6.66
CA ILE A 2 30.39 -16.71 -6.47
C ILE A 2 29.32 -16.16 -5.51
N PHE A 3 29.63 -15.17 -4.68
CA PHE A 3 28.70 -14.63 -3.65
C PHE A 3 27.72 -13.56 -4.14
N ALA A 4 27.93 -12.95 -5.30
CA ALA A 4 27.07 -11.85 -5.80
C ALA A 4 25.75 -12.33 -6.43
N GLY A 5 25.73 -13.54 -6.97
CA GLY A 5 24.53 -14.12 -7.64
C GLY A 5 23.42 -14.56 -6.67
N ASN A 6 23.79 -14.95 -5.44
CA ASN A 6 22.82 -15.46 -4.45
C ASN A 6 22.09 -14.33 -3.72
N ARG A 7 22.72 -13.18 -3.50
CA ARG A 7 22.09 -12.02 -2.85
C ARG A 7 20.93 -11.43 -3.70
N LYS A 8 21.09 -11.34 -5.02
CA LYS A 8 20.01 -10.84 -5.91
C LYS A 8 18.78 -11.75 -5.94
N LYS A 9 18.96 -13.08 -5.84
CA LYS A 9 17.83 -14.04 -5.79
C LYS A 9 17.07 -13.99 -4.47
N VAL A 10 17.74 -13.76 -3.34
CA VAL A 10 17.12 -13.68 -2.02
C VAL A 10 16.25 -12.42 -1.91
N VAL A 11 16.72 -11.26 -2.37
CA VAL A 11 15.94 -10.00 -2.36
C VAL A 11 14.73 -10.04 -3.31
N GLN A 12 14.75 -10.92 -4.31
CA GLN A 12 13.64 -11.09 -5.25
C GLN A 12 12.56 -12.06 -4.76
N SER A 13 12.72 -12.71 -3.60
CA SER A 13 11.68 -13.61 -3.09
C SER A 13 10.45 -12.80 -2.63
N PRO A 14 9.23 -13.15 -3.08
CA PRO A 14 8.02 -12.45 -2.67
C PRO A 14 7.79 -12.43 -1.16
N ALA A 15 8.19 -13.50 -0.45
CA ALA A 15 8.09 -13.61 1.00
C ALA A 15 8.98 -12.59 1.71
N LEU A 16 10.25 -12.46 1.30
CA LEU A 16 11.17 -11.49 1.88
C LEU A 16 10.68 -10.05 1.65
N GLN A 17 10.14 -9.76 0.47
CA GLN A 17 9.55 -8.45 0.18
C GLN A 17 8.35 -8.16 1.10
N GLY A 18 7.45 -9.11 1.31
CA GLY A 18 6.33 -8.98 2.24
C GLY A 18 6.80 -8.69 3.67
N VAL A 19 7.82 -9.42 4.15
CA VAL A 19 8.42 -9.21 5.48
C VAL A 19 9.08 -7.83 5.57
N LEU A 20 9.84 -7.41 4.58
CA LEU A 20 10.48 -6.09 4.56
C LEU A 20 9.43 -4.96 4.60
N PHE A 21 8.36 -5.07 3.82
CA PHE A 21 7.27 -4.10 3.87
C PHE A 21 6.59 -4.05 5.24
N ALA A 22 6.34 -5.21 5.87
CA ALA A 22 5.77 -5.26 7.21
C ALA A 22 6.69 -4.60 8.25
N ILE A 23 8.00 -4.84 8.19
CA ILE A 23 8.99 -4.22 9.08
C ILE A 23 9.04 -2.71 8.88
N ILE A 24 9.10 -2.22 7.63
CA ILE A 24 9.11 -0.79 7.34
C ILE A 24 7.83 -0.13 7.86
N TRP A 25 6.67 -0.75 7.63
CA TRP A 25 5.39 -0.29 8.16
C TRP A 25 5.43 -0.16 9.67
N LEU A 26 5.89 -1.22 10.37
CA LEU A 26 6.00 -1.22 11.84
C LEU A 26 6.93 -0.11 12.34
N LEU A 27 8.07 0.07 11.74
CA LEU A 27 9.01 1.12 12.14
C LEU A 27 8.39 2.51 11.98
N VAL A 28 7.84 2.82 10.81
CA VAL A 28 7.28 4.15 10.51
C VAL A 28 6.09 4.45 11.42
N THR A 29 5.15 3.50 11.56
CA THR A 29 3.94 3.72 12.36
C THR A 29 4.25 3.80 13.86
N ASN A 30 5.12 2.95 14.40
CA ASN A 30 5.46 2.98 15.83
C ASN A 30 6.31 4.20 16.19
N VAL A 31 7.21 4.66 15.33
CA VAL A 31 7.91 5.93 15.52
C VAL A 31 6.91 7.08 15.57
N THR A 32 5.93 7.10 14.66
CA THR A 32 4.88 8.13 14.65
C THR A 32 4.03 8.09 15.93
N ILE A 33 3.59 6.89 16.35
CA ILE A 33 2.82 6.70 17.60
C ILE A 33 3.61 7.18 18.81
N TYR A 34 4.91 6.84 18.89
CA TYR A 34 5.80 7.28 19.95
C TYR A 34 5.91 8.82 20.01
N PHE A 35 6.10 9.46 18.88
CA PHE A 35 6.15 10.92 18.80
C PHE A 35 4.84 11.59 19.27
N ILE A 36 3.70 11.07 18.81
CA ILE A 36 2.38 11.57 19.23
C ILE A 36 2.20 11.34 20.73
N TYR A 37 2.56 10.18 21.25
CA TYR A 37 2.48 9.86 22.67
C TYR A 37 3.28 10.87 23.52
N VAL A 38 4.56 11.05 23.21
CA VAL A 38 5.43 11.98 23.96
C VAL A 38 4.88 13.41 23.92
N ARG A 39 4.45 13.87 22.76
CA ARG A 39 3.85 15.21 22.61
C ARG A 39 2.55 15.38 23.37
N SER A 40 1.69 14.36 23.36
CA SER A 40 0.42 14.37 24.07
C SER A 40 0.61 14.38 25.58
N VAL A 41 1.54 13.59 26.09
CA VAL A 41 1.89 13.57 27.51
C VAL A 41 2.40 14.94 27.95
N GLU A 42 3.31 15.54 27.20
CA GLU A 42 3.87 16.86 27.54
C GLU A 42 2.81 17.97 27.48
N ALA A 43 1.93 17.92 26.48
CA ALA A 43 0.83 18.90 26.36
C ALA A 43 -0.14 18.81 27.57
N VAL A 44 -0.45 17.58 28.04
CA VAL A 44 -1.32 17.42 29.22
C VAL A 44 -0.61 17.87 30.50
N LYS A 45 0.67 17.57 30.65
CA LYS A 45 1.47 18.07 31.78
C LYS A 45 1.48 19.61 31.82
N GLU A 46 1.71 20.26 30.67
CA GLU A 46 1.70 21.70 30.53
C GLU A 46 0.33 22.29 30.89
N GLU A 47 -0.75 21.70 30.39
CA GLU A 47 -2.11 22.13 30.72
C GLU A 47 -2.40 22.03 32.23
N ILE A 48 -1.95 20.94 32.87
CA ILE A 48 -2.09 20.76 34.32
C ILE A 48 -1.30 21.82 35.08
N ARG A 49 -0.03 22.11 34.72
CA ARG A 49 0.80 23.15 35.33
C ARG A 49 0.16 24.52 35.20
N ASP A 50 -0.27 24.86 33.99
CA ASP A 50 -0.95 26.14 33.73
C ASP A 50 -2.27 26.25 34.48
N GLY A 51 -3.04 25.16 34.54
CA GLY A 51 -4.28 25.09 35.29
C GLY A 51 -4.04 25.31 36.79
N LEU A 52 -3.04 24.63 37.36
CA LEU A 52 -2.69 24.74 38.76
C LEU A 52 -2.18 26.15 39.08
N LEU A 53 -1.33 26.73 38.23
CA LEU A 53 -0.82 28.10 38.38
C LEU A 53 -1.96 29.13 38.33
N ARG A 54 -2.90 28.99 37.41
CA ARG A 54 -4.09 29.87 37.36
C ARG A 54 -4.93 29.72 38.61
N ASN A 55 -5.19 28.50 39.06
CA ASN A 55 -6.02 28.22 40.22
C ASN A 55 -5.42 28.85 41.51
N VAL A 56 -4.12 28.57 41.75
CA VAL A 56 -3.45 29.14 42.93
C VAL A 56 -3.40 30.67 42.89
N SER A 57 -3.17 31.27 41.70
CA SER A 57 -3.12 32.74 41.52
C SER A 57 -4.48 33.35 41.82
N VAL A 58 -5.58 32.75 41.34
CA VAL A 58 -6.93 33.26 41.64
C VAL A 58 -7.26 33.05 43.13
N ALA A 59 -6.97 31.86 43.69
CA ALA A 59 -7.20 31.57 45.09
C ALA A 59 -6.45 32.54 46.02
N ALA A 60 -5.20 32.86 45.69
CA ALA A 60 -4.36 33.81 46.47
C ALA A 60 -5.02 35.18 46.60
N THR A 61 -5.76 35.66 45.61
CA THR A 61 -6.50 36.95 45.70
C THR A 61 -7.62 36.93 46.74
N THR A 62 -8.05 35.76 47.18
CA THR A 62 -9.15 35.59 48.16
C THR A 62 -8.62 35.41 49.60
N ILE A 63 -7.31 35.25 49.75
CA ILE A 63 -6.67 35.11 51.07
C ILE A 63 -6.61 36.48 51.76
N ASP A 64 -7.02 36.51 53.03
CA ASP A 64 -6.98 37.72 53.88
C ASP A 64 -5.56 37.87 54.44
N GLY A 65 -4.74 38.70 53.78
CA GLY A 65 -3.35 38.91 54.16
C GLY A 65 -3.20 39.65 55.51
N ASP A 66 -4.15 40.52 55.85
CA ASP A 66 -4.12 41.23 57.13
C ASP A 66 -4.31 40.25 58.31
N LYS A 67 -5.23 39.30 58.17
CA LYS A 67 -5.41 38.24 59.17
C LYS A 67 -4.24 37.27 59.19
N HIS A 68 -3.71 36.87 58.03
CA HIS A 68 -2.58 35.96 57.93
C HIS A 68 -1.36 36.48 58.68
N ARG A 69 -1.10 37.80 58.62
CA ARG A 69 0.02 38.45 59.33
C ARG A 69 -0.09 38.42 60.85
N LEU A 70 -1.29 38.17 61.40
CA LEU A 70 -1.50 38.00 62.84
C LEU A 70 -1.10 36.68 63.40
N PHE A 71 -0.94 35.68 62.56
CA PHE A 71 -0.60 34.31 63.00
C PHE A 71 0.91 34.21 63.23
N THR A 72 1.27 33.93 64.46
CA THR A 72 2.65 33.77 64.95
C THR A 72 2.79 32.47 65.76
N ALA A 73 4.00 32.12 66.20
CA ALA A 73 4.25 30.97 67.04
C ALA A 73 3.44 30.94 68.38
N GLU A 74 2.95 32.12 68.80
CA GLU A 74 2.11 32.24 70.02
C GLU A 74 0.62 32.05 69.72
N THR A 75 0.22 31.96 68.43
CA THR A 75 -1.18 31.77 68.07
C THR A 75 -1.61 30.36 68.43
N SER A 76 -2.66 30.24 69.25
CA SER A 76 -3.20 28.93 69.63
C SER A 76 -3.82 28.24 68.38
N PRO A 77 -3.56 26.93 68.15
CA PRO A 77 -4.24 26.17 67.11
C PRO A 77 -5.77 26.13 67.31
N SER A 78 -6.28 26.45 68.49
CA SER A 78 -7.73 26.53 68.78
C SER A 78 -8.27 27.97 68.67
N ASP A 79 -7.44 28.94 68.27
CA ASP A 79 -7.90 30.31 68.07
C ASP A 79 -9.05 30.38 67.05
N PRO A 80 -10.20 31.00 67.41
CA PRO A 80 -11.35 31.07 66.53
C PRO A 80 -11.09 31.81 65.20
N VAL A 81 -10.19 32.79 65.19
CA VAL A 81 -9.80 33.53 63.94
C VAL A 81 -8.96 32.65 63.05
N TYR A 82 -8.01 31.92 63.66
CA TYR A 82 -7.18 30.94 62.94
C TYR A 82 -7.99 29.81 62.37
N LEU A 83 -8.90 29.17 63.15
CA LEU A 83 -9.78 28.14 62.69
C LEU A 83 -10.74 28.60 61.58
N ALA A 84 -11.26 29.83 61.67
CA ALA A 84 -12.09 30.41 60.62
C ALA A 84 -11.29 30.65 59.33
N PHE A 85 -10.00 31.02 59.45
CA PHE A 85 -9.09 31.18 58.30
C PHE A 85 -8.83 29.84 57.60
N ILE A 86 -8.45 28.80 58.36
CA ILE A 86 -8.27 27.43 57.84
C ILE A 86 -9.56 26.90 57.19
N GLY A 87 -10.71 27.09 57.85
CA GLY A 87 -11.99 26.65 57.28
C GLY A 87 -12.37 27.37 55.98
N LYS A 88 -11.92 28.59 55.76
CA LYS A 88 -12.03 29.26 54.44
C LYS A 88 -11.11 28.64 53.41
N MET A 89 -9.87 28.33 53.78
CA MET A 89 -8.91 27.67 52.88
C MET A 89 -9.42 26.29 52.47
N GLU A 90 -9.98 25.48 53.42
CA GLU A 90 -10.54 24.18 53.09
C GLU A 90 -11.69 24.27 52.07
N LYS A 91 -12.55 25.29 52.17
CA LYS A 91 -13.60 25.56 51.16
C LYS A 91 -13.02 25.85 49.79
N ILE A 92 -11.91 26.62 49.72
CA ILE A 92 -11.21 26.92 48.47
C ILE A 92 -10.63 25.61 47.89
N ARG A 93 -9.97 24.81 48.72
CA ARG A 93 -9.43 23.52 48.31
C ARG A 93 -10.50 22.60 47.76
N GLN A 94 -11.64 22.45 48.44
CA GLN A 94 -12.76 21.62 47.99
C GLN A 94 -13.35 22.10 46.66
N ALA A 95 -13.33 23.43 46.41
CA ALA A 95 -13.78 23.98 45.13
C ALA A 95 -12.78 23.78 44.00
N ALA A 96 -11.50 23.64 44.31
CA ALA A 96 -10.43 23.39 43.36
C ALA A 96 -10.30 21.89 43.10
N LYS A 97 -10.89 21.43 42.04
CA LYS A 97 -10.86 19.99 41.66
C LYS A 97 -9.43 19.46 41.58
N ASP A 98 -9.19 18.28 42.13
CA ASP A 98 -7.92 17.55 42.11
C ASP A 98 -6.79 18.13 42.97
N VAL A 99 -7.07 19.22 43.74
CA VAL A 99 -6.11 19.77 44.70
C VAL A 99 -6.13 18.90 45.97
N ARG A 100 -4.96 18.36 46.30
CA ARG A 100 -4.77 17.54 47.51
C ARG A 100 -4.56 18.38 48.72
N TYR A 101 -3.56 19.30 48.65
CA TYR A 101 -3.21 20.18 49.74
C TYR A 101 -3.31 21.66 49.36
N LEU A 102 -3.70 22.48 50.32
CA LEU A 102 -3.74 23.94 50.22
C LEU A 102 -3.23 24.52 51.54
N TYR A 103 -2.14 25.25 51.45
CA TYR A 103 -1.46 25.79 52.64
C TYR A 103 -0.84 27.13 52.33
N THR A 104 -0.40 27.84 53.39
CA THR A 104 0.34 29.09 53.27
C THR A 104 1.71 29.01 53.92
N ASN A 105 2.69 29.69 53.30
CA ASN A 105 4.06 29.76 53.75
C ASN A 105 4.51 31.22 53.88
N ILE A 106 5.47 31.43 54.80
CA ILE A 106 6.26 32.67 54.87
C ILE A 106 7.74 32.34 54.80
N ALA A 107 8.56 33.31 54.40
CA ALA A 107 10.01 33.31 54.60
C ALA A 107 10.36 34.17 55.77
N GLN A 108 11.08 33.64 56.74
CA GLN A 108 11.56 34.36 57.92
C GLN A 108 12.98 33.90 58.23
N ASP A 109 13.92 34.86 58.40
CA ASP A 109 15.32 34.62 58.76
C ASP A 109 16.06 33.65 57.79
N GLY A 110 15.60 33.53 56.56
CA GLY A 110 16.17 32.65 55.54
C GLY A 110 15.52 31.25 55.45
N ASP A 111 14.68 30.92 56.38
CA ASP A 111 13.93 29.64 56.45
C ASP A 111 12.48 29.86 56.00
N ILE A 112 11.82 28.78 55.59
CA ILE A 112 10.42 28.75 55.19
C ILE A 112 9.60 28.06 56.26
N TYR A 113 8.45 28.67 56.62
CA TYR A 113 7.56 28.15 57.65
C TYR A 113 6.14 27.99 57.12
N PHE A 114 5.44 26.97 57.55
CA PHE A 114 4.00 26.85 57.37
C PHE A 114 3.26 27.77 58.31
N ILE A 115 2.22 28.44 57.81
CA ILE A 115 1.36 29.29 58.64
C ILE A 115 -0.01 28.70 58.78
N ALA A 116 -0.64 28.29 57.69
CA ALA A 116 -1.96 27.70 57.71
C ALA A 116 -2.05 26.54 56.73
N ASN A 117 -2.73 25.49 57.15
CA ASN A 117 -3.00 24.34 56.34
C ASN A 117 -4.52 24.08 56.29
N GLY A 118 -5.12 24.34 55.10
CA GLY A 118 -6.54 24.13 54.84
C GLY A 118 -6.88 22.70 54.39
N SER A 119 -5.97 21.75 54.58
CA SER A 119 -6.14 20.40 54.09
C SER A 119 -6.57 19.44 55.25
N PRO A 120 -7.40 18.44 54.96
CA PRO A 120 -7.76 17.48 55.99
C PRO A 120 -6.53 16.63 56.36
N GLN A 121 -6.53 16.13 57.59
CA GLN A 121 -5.62 15.04 57.96
C GLN A 121 -6.11 13.77 57.32
N ASN A 122 -5.28 13.15 56.47
CA ASN A 122 -5.57 11.95 55.74
C ASN A 122 -4.47 10.90 56.03
N ASP A 123 -4.77 9.69 55.84
CA ASP A 123 -3.83 8.58 55.80
C ASP A 123 -3.46 8.36 54.33
N ASN A 124 -2.36 8.95 53.86
CA ASN A 124 -1.96 8.94 52.47
C ASN A 124 -1.12 7.72 52.11
N ASP A 125 -0.39 7.20 53.07
CA ASP A 125 0.43 5.99 52.91
C ASP A 125 -0.35 4.69 53.21
N ASN A 126 -1.60 4.83 53.69
CA ASN A 126 -2.50 3.75 54.07
C ASN A 126 -1.93 2.85 55.17
N ASP A 127 -1.19 3.43 56.11
CA ASP A 127 -0.69 2.71 57.29
C ASP A 127 -1.72 2.58 58.41
N GLY A 128 -2.90 3.18 58.21
CA GLY A 128 -4.02 3.15 59.15
C GLY A 128 -3.95 4.27 60.22
N GLN A 129 -3.03 5.22 60.05
CA GLN A 129 -2.92 6.41 60.91
C GLN A 129 -3.00 7.69 60.05
N PRO A 130 -3.57 8.78 60.63
CA PRO A 130 -3.54 10.06 59.88
C PRO A 130 -2.12 10.58 59.75
N ASP A 131 -1.76 11.03 58.55
CA ASP A 131 -0.50 11.74 58.30
C ASP A 131 -0.38 12.98 59.22
N VAL A 132 0.84 13.25 59.65
CA VAL A 132 1.14 14.44 60.45
C VAL A 132 1.05 15.66 59.55
N ALA A 133 -0.01 16.46 59.66
CA ALA A 133 -0.15 17.70 58.99
C ALA A 133 0.81 18.76 59.56
N PRO A 134 1.40 19.61 58.71
CA PRO A 134 2.25 20.69 59.18
C PRO A 134 1.46 21.63 60.11
N GLN A 135 2.08 21.98 61.24
CA GLN A 135 1.50 22.88 62.22
C GLN A 135 1.91 24.33 61.91
N LEU A 136 1.27 25.26 62.59
CA LEU A 136 1.64 26.68 62.54
C LEU A 136 3.10 26.84 63.00
N MET A 137 3.89 27.55 62.17
CA MET A 137 5.34 27.79 62.32
C MET A 137 6.22 26.54 62.27
N ASP A 138 5.71 25.41 61.75
CA ASP A 138 6.59 24.28 61.40
C ASP A 138 7.55 24.68 60.29
N PRO A 139 8.85 24.36 60.42
CA PRO A 139 9.81 24.64 59.37
C PRO A 139 9.59 23.74 58.17
N TYR A 140 9.86 24.29 56.95
CA TYR A 140 9.77 23.53 55.69
C TYR A 140 11.16 23.48 55.02
N PRO A 141 12.10 22.66 55.54
CA PRO A 141 13.48 22.62 55.04
C PRO A 141 13.54 22.06 53.62
N ASP A 142 12.63 21.13 53.26
CA ASP A 142 12.56 20.46 51.98
C ASP A 142 11.72 21.25 50.95
N ALA A 143 11.46 22.55 51.20
CA ALA A 143 10.69 23.39 50.31
C ALA A 143 11.28 23.37 48.87
N GLY A 144 10.40 23.12 47.88
CA GLY A 144 10.76 23.06 46.46
C GLY A 144 11.28 24.40 45.91
N ASN A 145 11.98 24.33 44.78
CA ASN A 145 12.54 25.51 44.14
C ASN A 145 11.49 26.53 43.72
N ALA A 146 10.32 26.07 43.25
CA ALA A 146 9.24 26.95 42.82
C ALA A 146 8.69 27.77 43.99
N LEU A 147 8.59 27.22 45.22
CA LEU A 147 8.20 27.96 46.41
C LEU A 147 9.26 29.02 46.78
N LYS A 148 10.55 28.61 46.80
CA LYS A 148 11.66 29.55 47.08
C LYS A 148 11.70 30.69 46.08
N GLU A 149 11.47 30.40 44.80
CA GLU A 149 11.38 31.45 43.78
C GLU A 149 10.15 32.33 43.93
N ALA A 150 8.97 31.75 44.25
CA ALA A 150 7.75 32.53 44.46
C ALA A 150 7.89 33.53 45.59
N LEU A 151 8.46 33.09 46.73
CA LEU A 151 8.74 33.98 47.89
C LEU A 151 9.77 35.05 47.53
N LYS A 152 10.83 34.71 46.81
CA LYS A 152 11.89 35.66 46.42
C LYS A 152 11.47 36.66 45.37
N THR A 153 10.69 36.25 44.36
CA THR A 153 10.32 37.08 43.21
C THR A 153 8.96 37.73 43.35
N GLU A 154 8.24 37.39 44.42
CA GLU A 154 6.86 37.86 44.66
C GLU A 154 5.93 37.63 43.45
N SER A 155 6.15 36.51 42.75
CA SER A 155 5.44 36.19 41.52
C SER A 155 5.00 34.73 41.56
N PRO A 156 3.84 34.39 40.96
CA PRO A 156 3.39 33.00 40.89
C PRO A 156 4.39 32.07 40.20
N ARG A 157 4.56 30.90 40.76
CA ARG A 157 5.45 29.83 40.25
C ARG A 157 4.76 28.49 40.30
N VAL A 158 5.18 27.59 39.40
CA VAL A 158 4.74 26.17 39.38
C VAL A 158 5.95 25.27 39.14
N ASP A 159 5.97 24.12 39.77
CA ASP A 159 7.03 23.14 39.55
C ASP A 159 7.03 22.64 38.10
N ARG A 160 8.25 22.47 37.51
CA ARG A 160 8.40 21.94 36.18
C ARG A 160 8.21 20.41 36.14
N GLU A 161 8.69 19.74 37.18
CA GLU A 161 8.58 18.29 37.38
C GLU A 161 7.99 18.03 38.77
N PRO A 162 7.40 16.83 39.00
CA PRO A 162 6.91 16.49 40.35
C PRO A 162 8.01 16.59 41.38
N TYR A 163 7.66 17.14 42.51
CA TYR A 163 8.53 17.29 43.68
C TYR A 163 8.10 16.32 44.77
N THR A 164 9.06 15.74 45.49
CA THR A 164 8.81 14.78 46.56
C THR A 164 9.27 15.37 47.92
N ASP A 165 8.39 15.34 48.90
CA ASP A 165 8.66 15.64 50.27
C ASP A 165 8.16 14.54 51.21
N ILE A 166 8.08 14.81 52.51
CA ILE A 166 7.62 13.83 53.51
C ILE A 166 6.12 13.51 53.43
N TRP A 167 5.31 14.33 52.73
CA TRP A 167 3.88 14.11 52.54
C TRP A 167 3.52 13.46 51.22
N GLY A 168 4.48 13.28 50.30
CA GLY A 168 4.25 12.59 49.04
C GLY A 168 4.99 13.22 47.85
N THR A 169 4.48 12.89 46.67
CA THR A 169 5.00 13.43 45.38
C THR A 169 3.92 14.24 44.69
N PHE A 170 4.23 15.52 44.44
CA PHE A 170 3.25 16.50 43.98
C PHE A 170 3.76 17.30 42.78
N TYR A 171 2.84 17.81 41.98
CA TYR A 171 3.01 19.06 41.24
C TYR A 171 2.47 20.17 42.09
N SER A 172 3.31 21.15 42.42
CA SER A 172 2.96 22.24 43.29
C SER A 172 3.03 23.58 42.58
N ALA A 173 2.07 24.45 42.86
CA ALA A 173 2.07 25.83 42.39
C ALA A 173 1.90 26.77 43.58
N TYR A 174 2.54 27.92 43.49
CA TYR A 174 2.64 28.91 44.54
C TYR A 174 2.28 30.26 44.01
N ALA A 175 1.48 31.04 44.76
CA ALA A 175 1.15 32.41 44.44
C ALA A 175 1.28 33.29 45.67
N PRO A 176 2.04 34.38 45.62
CA PRO A 176 2.10 35.35 46.69
C PRO A 176 0.75 36.05 46.85
N PHE A 177 0.38 36.37 48.09
CA PHE A 177 -0.78 37.18 48.40
C PHE A 177 -0.40 38.37 49.28
N LYS A 178 -1.24 39.40 49.25
CA LYS A 178 -0.94 40.73 49.82
C LYS A 178 -1.90 41.09 50.94
N ASP A 179 -1.41 41.94 51.82
CA ASP A 179 -2.24 42.63 52.81
C ASP A 179 -2.99 43.85 52.20
N SER A 180 -3.77 44.55 53.02
CA SER A 180 -4.51 45.75 52.60
C SER A 180 -3.61 46.90 52.17
N LYS A 181 -2.32 46.89 52.52
CA LYS A 181 -1.31 47.88 52.12
C LYS A 181 -0.62 47.54 50.80
N GLY A 182 -0.89 46.35 50.25
CA GLY A 182 -0.27 45.88 49.03
C GLY A 182 1.07 45.21 49.24
N GLU A 183 1.49 44.93 50.47
CA GLU A 183 2.71 44.22 50.80
C GLU A 183 2.48 42.72 50.73
N VAL A 184 3.43 41.97 50.17
CA VAL A 184 3.39 40.51 50.14
C VAL A 184 3.63 39.99 51.56
N VAL A 185 2.69 39.18 52.07
CA VAL A 185 2.72 38.66 53.44
C VAL A 185 2.84 37.16 53.54
N GLY A 186 2.86 36.48 52.42
CA GLY A 186 3.01 35.04 52.35
C GLY A 186 2.74 34.51 50.94
N THR A 187 2.84 33.21 50.81
CA THR A 187 2.58 32.49 49.57
C THR A 187 1.55 31.39 49.84
N LEU A 188 0.53 31.32 48.99
CA LEU A 188 -0.41 30.22 48.96
C LEU A 188 0.19 29.10 48.11
N GLY A 189 0.33 27.87 48.68
CA GLY A 189 0.73 26.66 48.02
C GLY A 189 -0.47 25.79 47.70
N MET A 190 -0.46 25.15 46.53
CA MET A 190 -1.50 24.28 46.03
C MET A 190 -0.87 23.06 45.38
N ASP A 191 -1.16 21.87 45.92
CA ASP A 191 -0.54 20.62 45.50
C ASP A 191 -1.51 19.70 44.80
N LEU A 192 -1.08 19.20 43.63
CA LEU A 192 -1.71 18.11 42.88
C LEU A 192 -0.89 16.82 43.08
N GLU A 193 -1.50 15.79 43.59
CA GLU A 193 -0.85 14.51 43.86
C GLU A 193 -0.45 13.76 42.56
N LEU A 194 0.72 13.09 42.56
CA LEU A 194 1.23 12.34 41.41
C LEU A 194 0.27 11.24 40.92
N THR A 195 -0.46 10.60 41.83
CA THR A 195 -1.48 9.61 41.48
C THR A 195 -2.58 10.18 40.59
N THR A 196 -3.02 11.39 40.89
CA THR A 196 -3.99 12.11 40.04
C THR A 196 -3.43 12.45 38.66
N LEU A 197 -2.15 12.85 38.60
CA LEU A 197 -1.45 13.05 37.32
C LEU A 197 -1.40 11.75 36.52
N GLN A 198 -0.99 10.65 37.14
CA GLN A 198 -0.91 9.34 36.47
C GLN A 198 -2.26 8.88 35.93
N GLN A 199 -3.34 9.04 36.71
CA GLN A 199 -4.70 8.74 36.27
C GLN A 199 -5.10 9.56 35.02
N ARG A 200 -4.72 10.83 34.94
CA ARG A 200 -4.99 11.69 33.78
C ARG A 200 -4.16 11.29 32.54
N LEU A 201 -2.95 10.77 32.73
CA LEU A 201 -2.08 10.32 31.63
C LEU A 201 -2.38 8.92 31.16
N GLN A 202 -2.99 8.06 31.99
CA GLN A 202 -3.30 6.67 31.68
C GLN A 202 -4.06 6.47 30.34
N PRO A 203 -5.11 7.26 30.01
CA PRO A 203 -5.83 7.10 28.74
C PRO A 203 -4.93 7.28 27.52
N ILE A 204 -3.94 8.19 27.58
CA ILE A 204 -2.99 8.45 26.50
C ILE A 204 -2.09 7.22 26.30
N GLY A 205 -1.57 6.66 27.42
CA GLY A 205 -0.75 5.46 27.39
C GLY A 205 -1.51 4.25 26.82
N THR A 206 -2.74 4.03 27.27
CA THR A 206 -3.58 2.93 26.77
C THR A 206 -3.96 3.12 25.29
N ALA A 207 -4.22 4.34 24.85
CA ALA A 207 -4.48 4.64 23.43
C ALA A 207 -3.24 4.34 22.56
N ALA A 208 -2.05 4.75 23.01
CA ALA A 208 -0.80 4.48 22.31
C ALA A 208 -0.52 2.96 22.22
N GLN A 209 -0.74 2.21 23.29
CA GLN A 209 -0.59 0.75 23.29
C GLN A 209 -1.56 0.07 22.31
N ARG A 210 -2.83 0.48 22.31
CA ARG A 210 -3.84 -0.04 21.37
C ARG A 210 -3.47 0.28 19.93
N ALA A 211 -3.00 1.49 19.66
CA ALA A 211 -2.55 1.90 18.34
C ALA A 211 -1.35 1.07 17.87
N ALA A 212 -0.37 0.82 18.74
CA ALA A 212 0.78 -0.03 18.44
C ALA A 212 0.37 -1.48 18.15
N PHE A 213 -0.56 -2.04 18.93
CA PHE A 213 -1.08 -3.39 18.69
C PHE A 213 -1.82 -3.50 17.35
N THR A 214 -2.72 -2.54 17.05
CA THR A 214 -3.44 -2.49 15.77
C THR A 214 -2.48 -2.31 14.60
N SER A 215 -1.45 -1.48 14.74
CA SER A 215 -0.38 -1.33 13.74
C SER A 215 0.33 -2.65 13.46
N GLY A 216 0.57 -3.47 14.49
CA GLY A 216 1.14 -4.82 14.34
C GLY A 216 0.28 -5.75 13.48
N ILE A 217 -1.02 -5.79 13.76
CA ILE A 217 -1.97 -6.59 12.96
C ILE A 217 -1.98 -6.12 11.50
N LEU A 218 -2.09 -4.80 11.28
CA LEU A 218 -2.09 -4.23 9.93
C LEU A 218 -0.78 -4.50 9.18
N ALA A 219 0.37 -4.45 9.85
CA ALA A 219 1.66 -4.78 9.26
C ALA A 219 1.71 -6.22 8.74
N ILE A 220 1.19 -7.18 9.52
CA ILE A 220 1.10 -8.59 9.12
C ILE A 220 0.18 -8.73 7.90
N LEU A 221 -1.02 -8.14 7.94
CA LEU A 221 -1.96 -8.20 6.82
C LEU A 221 -1.38 -7.58 5.55
N PHE A 222 -0.69 -6.45 5.67
CA PHE A 222 -0.03 -5.78 4.56
C PHE A 222 1.12 -6.60 3.98
N GLY A 223 1.93 -7.20 4.85
CA GLY A 223 3.01 -8.11 4.44
C GLY A 223 2.50 -9.34 3.70
N VAL A 224 1.41 -9.95 4.18
CA VAL A 224 0.73 -11.07 3.52
C VAL A 224 0.14 -10.64 2.18
N ALA A 225 -0.50 -9.48 2.11
CA ALA A 225 -1.04 -8.95 0.86
C ALA A 225 0.07 -8.73 -0.19
N VAL A 226 1.17 -8.10 0.19
CA VAL A 226 2.33 -7.90 -0.69
C VAL A 226 2.90 -9.23 -1.16
N TRP A 227 3.08 -10.20 -0.25
CA TRP A 227 3.52 -11.55 -0.60
C TRP A 227 2.57 -12.22 -1.59
N PHE A 228 1.26 -12.16 -1.35
CA PHE A 228 0.23 -12.78 -2.21
C PHE A 228 0.23 -12.18 -3.62
N PHE A 229 0.18 -10.84 -3.74
CA PHE A 229 0.19 -10.18 -5.05
C PHE A 229 1.48 -10.42 -5.83
N ARG A 230 2.63 -10.40 -5.15
CA ARG A 230 3.93 -10.65 -5.77
C ARG A 230 4.07 -12.11 -6.22
N SER A 231 3.58 -13.06 -5.44
CA SER A 231 3.57 -14.49 -5.78
C SER A 231 2.69 -14.76 -7.00
N ARG A 232 1.47 -14.21 -7.04
CA ARG A 232 0.58 -14.34 -8.22
C ARG A 232 1.19 -13.77 -9.48
N ASN A 233 1.75 -12.56 -9.40
CA ASN A 233 2.40 -11.93 -10.54
C ASN A 233 3.61 -12.73 -11.03
N GLY A 234 4.35 -13.36 -10.14
CA GLY A 234 5.45 -14.26 -10.49
C GLY A 234 4.98 -15.51 -11.26
N ILE A 235 3.90 -16.14 -10.79
CA ILE A 235 3.28 -17.31 -11.44
C ILE A 235 2.74 -16.94 -12.82
N LEU A 236 2.00 -15.85 -12.95
CA LEU A 236 1.45 -15.37 -14.23
C LEU A 236 2.56 -15.09 -15.26
N LYS A 237 3.64 -14.43 -14.85
CA LYS A 237 4.81 -14.20 -15.71
C LYS A 237 5.48 -15.51 -16.14
N ALA A 238 5.58 -16.48 -15.25
CA ALA A 238 6.16 -17.78 -15.58
C ALA A 238 5.28 -18.58 -16.57
N ILE A 239 3.96 -18.55 -16.40
CA ILE A 239 3.01 -19.18 -17.32
C ILE A 239 3.08 -18.51 -18.69
N SER A 240 3.00 -17.18 -18.76
CA SER A 240 3.11 -16.40 -19.99
C SER A 240 4.43 -16.68 -20.73
N SER A 241 5.55 -16.71 -20.01
CA SER A 241 6.86 -17.02 -20.60
C SER A 241 6.96 -18.45 -21.15
N ARG A 242 6.34 -19.43 -20.46
CA ARG A 242 6.28 -20.82 -20.94
C ARG A 242 5.40 -20.94 -22.18
N ALA A 243 4.24 -20.30 -22.18
CA ALA A 243 3.34 -20.26 -23.32
C ALA A 243 4.01 -19.65 -24.56
N GLN A 244 4.71 -18.50 -24.40
CA GLN A 244 5.45 -17.88 -25.49
C GLN A 244 6.58 -18.77 -26.04
N LYS A 245 7.30 -19.46 -25.15
CA LYS A 245 8.35 -20.41 -25.60
C LYS A 245 7.76 -21.60 -26.35
N GLY A 246 6.63 -22.15 -25.88
CA GLY A 246 5.92 -23.19 -26.55
C GLY A 246 5.44 -22.75 -27.95
N LEU A 247 4.85 -21.57 -28.05
CA LEU A 247 4.39 -21.01 -29.32
C LEU A 247 5.54 -20.87 -30.34
N ARG A 248 6.67 -20.30 -29.90
CA ARG A 248 7.88 -20.18 -30.76
C ARG A 248 8.41 -21.51 -31.23
N ALA A 249 8.41 -22.54 -30.36
CA ALA A 249 8.87 -23.86 -30.73
C ALA A 249 7.99 -24.50 -31.83
N VAL A 250 6.66 -24.34 -31.73
CA VAL A 250 5.71 -24.79 -32.74
C VAL A 250 5.87 -24.01 -34.05
N GLU A 251 6.08 -22.69 -33.99
CA GLU A 251 6.35 -21.87 -35.15
C GLU A 251 7.64 -22.30 -35.89
N ASP A 252 8.72 -22.55 -35.12
CA ASP A 252 10.01 -22.98 -35.68
C ASP A 252 9.90 -24.36 -36.34
N GLU A 253 9.12 -25.28 -35.75
CA GLU A 253 8.86 -26.61 -36.32
C GLU A 253 8.10 -26.52 -37.65
N ARG A 254 7.01 -25.71 -37.65
CA ARG A 254 6.21 -25.47 -38.85
C ARG A 254 7.00 -24.81 -40.00
N ASP A 255 7.89 -23.87 -39.65
CA ASP A 255 8.76 -23.21 -40.62
C ASP A 255 9.76 -24.21 -41.24
N LYS A 256 10.30 -25.14 -40.45
CA LYS A 256 11.15 -26.24 -40.95
C LYS A 256 10.40 -27.18 -41.92
N GLU A 257 9.17 -27.58 -41.55
CA GLU A 257 8.34 -28.41 -42.43
C GLU A 257 8.00 -27.70 -43.75
N ARG A 258 7.69 -26.39 -43.70
CA ARG A 258 7.45 -25.59 -44.92
C ARG A 258 8.67 -25.55 -45.85
N VAL A 259 9.87 -25.34 -45.26
CA VAL A 259 11.11 -25.30 -46.03
C VAL A 259 11.41 -26.69 -46.63
N ALA A 260 11.23 -27.77 -45.86
CA ALA A 260 11.45 -29.11 -46.35
C ALA A 260 10.50 -29.47 -47.52
N THR A 261 9.20 -29.13 -47.37
CA THR A 261 8.20 -29.32 -48.45
C THR A 261 8.55 -28.51 -49.70
N ALA A 262 9.00 -27.25 -49.54
CA ALA A 262 9.41 -26.42 -50.66
C ALA A 262 10.62 -27.01 -51.43
N ILE A 263 11.60 -27.56 -50.70
CA ILE A 263 12.76 -28.24 -51.31
C ILE A 263 12.33 -29.49 -52.08
N GLN A 264 11.41 -30.28 -51.54
CA GLN A 264 10.88 -31.45 -52.23
C GLN A 264 10.13 -31.10 -53.52
N LEU A 265 9.28 -30.01 -53.49
CA LEU A 265 8.59 -29.51 -54.65
C LEU A 265 9.54 -29.00 -55.74
N GLU A 266 10.61 -28.31 -55.33
CA GLU A 266 11.65 -27.83 -56.23
C GLU A 266 12.37 -29.00 -56.93
N ALA A 267 12.71 -30.05 -56.17
CA ALA A 267 13.34 -31.26 -56.72
C ALA A 267 12.43 -32.02 -57.69
N VAL A 268 11.13 -32.08 -57.40
CA VAL A 268 10.13 -32.68 -58.33
C VAL A 268 10.00 -31.83 -59.58
N ALA A 269 9.93 -30.48 -59.47
CA ALA A 269 9.83 -29.58 -60.62
C ALA A 269 11.04 -29.69 -61.55
N GLN A 270 12.26 -29.79 -61.00
CA GLN A 270 13.47 -30.00 -61.82
C GLN A 270 13.47 -31.33 -62.57
N ARG A 271 12.98 -32.42 -61.94
CA ARG A 271 12.83 -33.71 -62.65
C ARG A 271 11.85 -33.67 -63.83
N ILE A 272 10.83 -32.76 -63.73
CA ILE A 272 9.84 -32.62 -64.77
C ILE A 272 10.41 -31.80 -65.97
N VAL A 273 11.32 -30.88 -65.69
CA VAL A 273 11.98 -30.05 -66.74
C VAL A 273 12.81 -30.90 -67.67
N ASP A 274 13.43 -31.97 -67.21
CA ASP A 274 14.29 -32.86 -68.02
C ASP A 274 13.50 -33.73 -69.06
N VAL A 275 12.16 -33.58 -69.15
CA VAL A 275 11.32 -34.31 -70.08
C VAL A 275 10.85 -33.41 -71.20
N PRO A 276 11.15 -33.74 -72.49
CA PRO A 276 10.91 -32.80 -73.63
C PRO A 276 9.43 -32.81 -74.06
N THR A 277 8.64 -31.92 -73.43
CA THR A 277 7.26 -31.61 -73.86
C THR A 277 6.88 -30.22 -73.31
N GLU A 278 6.41 -29.30 -74.15
CA GLU A 278 6.12 -27.91 -73.88
C GLU A 278 5.14 -27.70 -72.67
N ALA A 279 4.17 -28.63 -72.52
CA ALA A 279 3.24 -28.62 -71.42
C ALA A 279 3.90 -28.98 -70.04
N LYS A 280 4.99 -29.80 -70.04
CA LYS A 280 5.71 -30.18 -68.83
C LYS A 280 6.64 -29.10 -68.31
N HIS A 281 7.19 -28.27 -69.22
CA HIS A 281 7.98 -27.08 -68.82
C HIS A 281 7.12 -26.06 -68.11
N GLN A 282 5.89 -25.80 -68.57
CA GLN A 282 4.95 -24.89 -67.93
C GLN A 282 4.54 -25.38 -66.54
N TYR A 283 4.37 -26.70 -66.36
CA TYR A 283 4.06 -27.29 -65.05
C TYR A 283 5.23 -27.21 -64.09
N ALA A 284 6.43 -27.49 -64.54
CA ALA A 284 7.64 -27.36 -63.75
C ALA A 284 7.87 -25.89 -63.31
N ASP A 285 7.64 -24.93 -64.21
CA ASP A 285 7.76 -23.50 -63.91
C ASP A 285 6.72 -23.05 -62.88
N ALA A 286 5.49 -23.52 -62.95
CA ALA A 286 4.44 -23.26 -61.96
C ALA A 286 4.79 -23.84 -60.58
N LEU A 287 5.34 -25.08 -60.50
CA LEU A 287 5.79 -25.68 -59.27
C LEU A 287 6.99 -24.98 -58.67
N LEU A 288 7.94 -24.52 -59.52
CA LEU A 288 9.10 -23.76 -59.06
C LEU A 288 8.67 -22.39 -58.48
N ARG A 289 7.72 -21.71 -59.13
CA ARG A 289 7.16 -20.42 -58.60
C ARG A 289 6.43 -20.64 -57.29
N TYR A 290 5.65 -21.70 -57.15
CA TYR A 290 4.98 -22.07 -55.91
C TYR A 290 5.97 -22.40 -54.79
N ALA A 291 7.02 -23.17 -55.06
CA ALA A 291 8.08 -23.47 -54.13
C ALA A 291 8.87 -22.22 -53.71
N ALA A 292 9.16 -21.34 -54.66
CA ALA A 292 9.82 -20.05 -54.37
C ALA A 292 8.96 -19.10 -53.53
N ALA A 293 7.65 -19.04 -53.76
CA ALA A 293 6.71 -18.28 -52.96
C ALA A 293 6.66 -18.80 -51.53
N ARG A 294 6.70 -20.15 -51.31
CA ARG A 294 6.74 -20.75 -50.01
C ARG A 294 8.07 -20.58 -49.23
N LYS A 295 9.20 -20.45 -49.96
CA LYS A 295 10.51 -20.15 -49.32
C LYS A 295 10.67 -18.69 -48.93
N GLY A 296 9.99 -17.79 -49.61
CA GLY A 296 10.29 -16.35 -49.55
C GLY A 296 9.35 -15.49 -48.76
N THR A 297 8.34 -16.01 -48.04
CA THR A 297 7.41 -15.18 -47.25
C THR A 297 8.09 -14.66 -45.99
N PRO A 298 8.36 -13.34 -45.91
CA PRO A 298 8.87 -12.71 -44.70
C PRO A 298 7.83 -12.85 -43.58
N LYS A 299 8.30 -13.13 -42.39
CA LYS A 299 7.52 -13.32 -41.15
C LYS A 299 6.72 -12.08 -40.69
N ASN A 300 6.83 -10.96 -41.42
CA ASN A 300 6.34 -9.64 -40.97
C ASN A 300 5.16 -9.06 -41.76
N ASP A 301 4.63 -9.75 -42.79
CA ASP A 301 3.54 -9.22 -43.63
C ASP A 301 2.16 -9.80 -43.27
N THR A 302 1.97 -10.15 -41.97
CA THR A 302 0.66 -10.62 -41.49
C THR A 302 -0.16 -9.46 -40.97
N GLU A 303 -1.37 -9.30 -41.52
CA GLU A 303 -2.33 -8.28 -41.14
C GLU A 303 -3.77 -8.83 -41.12
N ASN A 304 -4.70 -8.06 -40.58
CA ASN A 304 -6.12 -8.37 -40.69
C ASN A 304 -6.60 -7.98 -42.09
N PHE A 305 -7.16 -8.93 -42.83
CA PHE A 305 -7.67 -8.65 -44.19
C PHE A 305 -8.94 -9.46 -44.49
N ASP A 306 -9.72 -8.98 -45.44
CA ASP A 306 -10.88 -9.73 -45.96
C ASP A 306 -10.42 -10.73 -47.04
N PRO A 307 -10.50 -12.05 -46.79
CA PRO A 307 -10.08 -13.05 -47.76
C PRO A 307 -10.94 -13.06 -48.99
N LEU A 308 -12.22 -12.64 -48.90
CA LEU A 308 -13.15 -12.60 -50.00
C LEU A 308 -12.83 -11.46 -50.96
N GLU A 309 -12.34 -10.32 -50.46
CA GLU A 309 -11.89 -9.22 -51.29
C GLU A 309 -10.70 -9.63 -52.19
N ILE A 310 -9.72 -10.32 -51.59
CA ILE A 310 -8.56 -10.79 -52.34
C ILE A 310 -8.97 -11.84 -53.38
N ILE A 311 -9.82 -12.79 -52.99
CA ILE A 311 -10.31 -13.83 -53.93
C ILE A 311 -11.06 -13.19 -55.08
N ARG A 312 -11.97 -12.27 -54.82
CA ARG A 312 -12.71 -11.52 -55.88
C ARG A 312 -11.77 -10.74 -56.79
N SER A 313 -10.71 -10.16 -56.22
CA SER A 313 -9.73 -9.43 -57.04
C SER A 313 -8.93 -10.30 -58.00
N CYS A 314 -8.90 -11.61 -57.74
CA CYS A 314 -8.20 -12.60 -58.55
C CYS A 314 -9.11 -13.31 -59.54
N LEU A 315 -10.45 -13.24 -59.42
CA LEU A 315 -11.39 -13.91 -60.28
C LEU A 315 -11.87 -12.99 -61.43
N SER A 316 -12.09 -13.56 -62.63
CA SER A 316 -12.75 -12.82 -63.72
C SER A 316 -14.25 -12.80 -63.51
N GLU A 317 -14.96 -11.86 -64.12
CA GLU A 317 -16.45 -11.72 -64.05
C GLU A 317 -17.20 -12.96 -64.54
N ALA A 318 -16.54 -13.82 -65.28
CA ALA A 318 -17.14 -15.06 -65.79
C ALA A 318 -17.11 -16.23 -64.80
N VAL A 319 -16.45 -16.07 -63.67
CA VAL A 319 -16.32 -17.12 -62.64
C VAL A 319 -17.30 -16.87 -61.51
N SER A 320 -18.17 -17.85 -61.21
CA SER A 320 -19.09 -17.74 -60.08
C SER A 320 -18.36 -18.04 -58.77
N LEU A 321 -18.56 -17.13 -57.77
CA LEU A 321 -18.02 -17.29 -56.43
C LEU A 321 -19.17 -17.67 -55.45
N GLU A 322 -19.07 -18.87 -54.86
CA GLU A 322 -19.99 -19.36 -53.89
C GLU A 322 -19.33 -19.35 -52.48
N VAL A 323 -19.93 -18.66 -51.52
CA VAL A 323 -19.35 -18.49 -50.20
C VAL A 323 -20.30 -19.09 -49.16
N ALA A 324 -19.79 -20.00 -48.32
CA ALA A 324 -20.56 -20.55 -47.19
C ALA A 324 -20.88 -19.48 -46.15
N PRO A 325 -22.05 -19.57 -45.50
CA PRO A 325 -22.53 -18.50 -44.57
C PRO A 325 -21.65 -18.19 -43.38
N LEU A 326 -20.74 -19.11 -43.02
CA LEU A 326 -19.88 -18.98 -41.83
C LEU A 326 -18.48 -18.48 -42.14
N VAL A 327 -18.13 -18.20 -43.40
CA VAL A 327 -16.79 -17.67 -43.76
C VAL A 327 -16.66 -16.23 -43.20
N PRO A 328 -15.67 -15.96 -42.33
CA PRO A 328 -15.51 -14.66 -41.71
C PRO A 328 -15.06 -13.62 -42.75
N SER A 329 -15.55 -12.38 -42.56
CA SER A 329 -15.17 -11.25 -43.38
C SER A 329 -13.79 -10.67 -43.06
N LEU A 330 -13.20 -11.10 -41.94
CA LEU A 330 -11.88 -10.64 -41.51
C LEU A 330 -11.06 -11.83 -40.95
N VAL A 331 -9.88 -12.04 -41.49
CA VAL A 331 -8.92 -13.04 -41.01
C VAL A 331 -7.55 -12.42 -40.80
N PHE A 332 -6.76 -12.99 -39.90
CA PHE A 332 -5.39 -12.57 -39.68
C PHE A 332 -4.43 -13.50 -40.44
N GLY A 333 -3.64 -12.94 -41.35
CA GLY A 333 -2.72 -13.72 -42.16
C GLY A 333 -1.94 -12.86 -43.14
N ASN A 334 -1.33 -13.48 -44.16
CA ASN A 334 -0.61 -12.78 -45.17
C ASN A 334 -1.46 -12.67 -46.45
N PRO A 335 -2.00 -11.47 -46.80
CA PRO A 335 -2.83 -11.25 -47.98
C PRO A 335 -2.08 -11.49 -49.30
N HIS A 336 -0.78 -11.17 -49.34
CA HIS A 336 0.06 -11.35 -50.51
C HIS A 336 0.27 -12.84 -50.83
N GLU A 337 0.45 -13.67 -49.79
CA GLU A 337 0.57 -15.15 -49.93
C GLU A 337 -0.71 -15.72 -50.50
N LEU A 338 -1.88 -15.35 -49.97
CA LEU A 338 -3.17 -15.81 -50.50
C LEU A 338 -3.33 -15.40 -51.97
N LYS A 339 -3.02 -14.13 -52.31
CA LYS A 339 -3.08 -13.64 -53.69
C LYS A 339 -2.17 -14.41 -54.66
N ASN A 340 -0.92 -14.68 -54.24
CA ASN A 340 0.04 -15.43 -55.05
C ASN A 340 -0.40 -16.87 -55.26
N ILE A 341 -0.96 -17.54 -54.27
CA ILE A 341 -1.51 -18.88 -54.41
C ILE A 341 -2.68 -18.91 -55.38
N LEU A 342 -3.61 -17.97 -55.27
CA LEU A 342 -4.76 -17.84 -56.16
C LEU A 342 -4.36 -17.55 -57.58
N GLN A 343 -3.43 -16.62 -57.80
CA GLN A 343 -2.92 -16.28 -59.13
C GLN A 343 -2.20 -17.48 -59.77
N GLY A 344 -1.41 -18.22 -59.00
CA GLY A 344 -0.75 -19.45 -59.47
C GLY A 344 -1.72 -20.54 -59.89
N LEU A 345 -2.81 -20.74 -59.13
CA LEU A 345 -3.80 -21.79 -59.37
C LEU A 345 -4.82 -21.43 -60.48
N CYS A 346 -5.32 -20.17 -60.45
CA CYS A 346 -6.43 -19.76 -61.32
C CYS A 346 -6.00 -19.28 -62.71
N PHE A 347 -4.80 -18.73 -62.83
CA PHE A 347 -4.37 -17.98 -64.05
C PHE A 347 -3.09 -18.54 -64.65
N SER A 348 -2.60 -19.71 -64.25
CA SER A 348 -1.48 -20.31 -64.96
C SER A 348 -1.94 -20.76 -66.35
N PRO A 349 -1.11 -20.59 -67.39
CA PRO A 349 -1.42 -21.12 -68.72
C PRO A 349 -1.73 -22.62 -68.72
N PHE A 350 -1.28 -23.31 -67.65
CA PHE A 350 -1.50 -24.74 -67.46
C PHE A 350 -2.96 -25.04 -67.06
N SER A 351 -3.59 -24.25 -66.14
CA SER A 351 -4.99 -24.48 -65.74
C SER A 351 -5.93 -24.32 -66.95
N ASN A 352 -5.68 -23.34 -67.79
CA ASN A 352 -6.48 -23.08 -68.98
C ASN A 352 -6.27 -24.07 -70.14
N SER A 353 -5.10 -24.71 -70.22
CA SER A 353 -4.79 -25.65 -71.31
C SER A 353 -5.19 -27.10 -71.00
N LEU A 354 -5.11 -27.53 -69.73
CA LEU A 354 -5.37 -28.91 -69.31
C LEU A 354 -6.74 -29.10 -68.62
N LEU A 355 -7.15 -28.15 -67.79
CA LEU A 355 -8.36 -28.28 -66.95
C LEU A 355 -9.58 -27.59 -67.55
N GLY A 356 -9.41 -26.75 -68.58
CA GLY A 356 -10.48 -25.91 -69.13
C GLY A 356 -10.56 -24.53 -68.39
N SER A 357 -11.60 -23.74 -68.73
CA SER A 357 -11.82 -22.46 -68.05
C SER A 357 -12.41 -22.67 -66.64
N LEU A 358 -11.89 -21.89 -65.68
CA LEU A 358 -12.45 -21.91 -64.32
C LEU A 358 -13.89 -21.39 -64.39
N ALA A 359 -14.85 -22.17 -63.87
CA ALA A 359 -16.29 -21.86 -63.92
C ALA A 359 -16.84 -21.43 -62.55
N GLN A 360 -16.35 -22.04 -61.50
CA GLN A 360 -16.86 -21.77 -60.16
C GLN A 360 -15.76 -21.97 -59.10
N VAL A 361 -15.79 -21.12 -58.08
CA VAL A 361 -15.00 -21.25 -56.86
C VAL A 361 -15.95 -21.29 -55.67
N SER A 362 -15.85 -22.32 -54.81
CA SER A 362 -16.61 -22.41 -53.61
C SER A 362 -15.67 -22.28 -52.41
N ILE A 363 -16.08 -21.54 -51.40
CA ILE A 363 -15.29 -21.33 -50.16
C ILE A 363 -16.11 -21.73 -48.98
N GLY A 364 -15.54 -22.62 -48.15
CA GLY A 364 -16.13 -23.06 -46.89
C GLY A 364 -15.10 -23.12 -45.77
N ILE A 365 -15.54 -23.43 -44.55
CA ILE A 365 -14.68 -23.70 -43.41
C ILE A 365 -14.52 -25.20 -43.31
N GLU A 366 -13.29 -25.71 -43.30
CA GLU A 366 -13.00 -27.12 -43.09
C GLU A 366 -12.81 -27.42 -41.62
N ASN A 367 -12.09 -26.53 -40.88
CA ASN A 367 -11.82 -26.72 -39.46
C ASN A 367 -11.72 -25.37 -38.75
N GLU A 368 -12.33 -25.27 -37.57
CA GLU A 368 -12.29 -24.10 -36.72
C GLU A 368 -11.71 -24.49 -35.36
N GLN A 369 -10.54 -23.99 -35.02
CA GLN A 369 -9.91 -24.14 -33.71
C GLN A 369 -9.77 -22.75 -33.07
N LEU A 370 -9.58 -22.71 -31.74
CA LEU A 370 -9.58 -21.48 -30.94
C LEU A 370 -8.71 -20.33 -31.48
N ASN A 371 -7.71 -20.60 -32.32
CA ASN A 371 -6.82 -19.57 -32.90
C ASN A 371 -6.44 -19.83 -34.37
N THR A 372 -7.05 -20.80 -35.04
CA THR A 372 -6.79 -21.12 -36.46
C THR A 372 -8.07 -21.42 -37.19
N LEU A 373 -8.17 -20.97 -38.43
CA LEU A 373 -9.27 -21.23 -39.33
C LEU A 373 -8.72 -21.81 -40.60
N ASP A 374 -9.15 -23.02 -40.93
CA ASP A 374 -8.80 -23.67 -42.20
C ASP A 374 -9.93 -23.40 -43.20
N LEU A 375 -9.62 -22.66 -44.28
CA LEU A 375 -10.53 -22.38 -45.35
C LEU A 375 -10.37 -23.43 -46.43
N LEU A 376 -11.46 -24.13 -46.73
CA LEU A 376 -11.51 -25.03 -47.87
C LEU A 376 -11.93 -24.27 -49.13
N MET A 377 -11.08 -24.20 -50.12
CA MET A 377 -11.40 -23.65 -51.45
C MET A 377 -11.51 -24.75 -52.47
N THR A 378 -12.66 -24.89 -53.08
CA THR A 378 -12.90 -25.85 -54.14
C THR A 378 -13.04 -25.14 -55.47
N PHE A 379 -12.27 -25.60 -56.47
CA PHE A 379 -12.24 -25.05 -57.82
C PHE A 379 -12.92 -26.00 -58.78
N ARG A 380 -13.93 -25.51 -59.53
CA ARG A 380 -14.63 -26.29 -60.55
C ARG A 380 -14.31 -25.69 -61.92
N PHE A 381 -13.79 -26.52 -62.82
CA PHE A 381 -13.43 -26.13 -64.17
C PHE A 381 -14.45 -26.66 -65.16
N GLN A 382 -14.73 -25.87 -66.21
CA GLN A 382 -15.56 -26.30 -67.32
C GLN A 382 -14.68 -27.02 -68.32
N ALA A 383 -14.90 -28.32 -68.50
CA ALA A 383 -14.10 -29.15 -69.40
C ALA A 383 -14.20 -28.65 -70.84
N LYS A 384 -13.07 -28.51 -71.53
CA LYS A 384 -13.07 -28.46 -73.01
C LYS A 384 -13.58 -29.77 -73.52
N SER A 385 -14.61 -29.76 -74.40
CA SER A 385 -15.28 -30.91 -74.98
C SER A 385 -14.29 -31.73 -75.82
N SER A 386 -13.51 -32.59 -75.23
CA SER A 386 -12.84 -33.78 -75.82
C SER A 386 -11.84 -34.48 -74.87
N THR A 387 -12.11 -34.69 -73.60
CA THR A 387 -11.50 -35.74 -72.80
C THR A 387 -12.17 -35.85 -71.42
N ASN A 388 -12.81 -36.99 -71.17
CA ASN A 388 -13.33 -37.41 -69.89
C ASN A 388 -12.17 -37.63 -68.91
N LEU A 389 -11.90 -36.71 -68.02
CA LEU A 389 -11.14 -36.92 -66.80
C LEU A 389 -11.83 -36.16 -65.69
N SER A 390 -12.51 -36.92 -64.82
CA SER A 390 -13.13 -36.37 -63.61
C SER A 390 -12.03 -35.90 -62.65
N GLY A 391 -11.98 -34.60 -62.40
CA GLY A 391 -10.98 -33.97 -61.54
C GLY A 391 -11.17 -34.21 -60.03
N ALA A 392 -11.79 -35.30 -59.59
CA ALA A 392 -12.14 -35.56 -58.22
C ALA A 392 -11.12 -36.41 -57.42
N GLN A 393 -9.94 -36.71 -57.96
CA GLN A 393 -8.99 -37.60 -57.30
C GLN A 393 -7.59 -37.07 -56.98
N LEU A 394 -7.38 -35.76 -57.00
CA LEU A 394 -6.04 -35.23 -56.74
C LEU A 394 -5.81 -34.60 -55.38
N LEU A 395 -6.77 -34.63 -54.46
CA LEU A 395 -6.63 -34.04 -53.09
C LEU A 395 -6.97 -35.02 -51.94
N GLU A 396 -7.13 -36.31 -52.16
CA GLU A 396 -7.36 -37.30 -51.13
C GLU A 396 -6.12 -38.15 -50.87
N GLN A 397 -5.06 -37.58 -50.33
CA GLN A 397 -4.03 -38.27 -49.56
C GLN A 397 -3.43 -37.31 -48.54
N ARG A 398 -4.12 -37.13 -47.45
CA ARG A 398 -3.49 -36.81 -46.18
C ARG A 398 -3.68 -37.98 -45.25
N GLU A 399 -2.66 -38.80 -45.12
CA GLU A 399 -2.52 -39.75 -44.03
C GLU A 399 -2.47 -38.96 -42.70
N HIS A 400 -3.30 -39.38 -41.77
CA HIS A 400 -3.19 -39.00 -40.36
C HIS A 400 -1.92 -39.65 -39.79
N PRO A 401 -1.08 -38.87 -39.04
CA PRO A 401 -0.24 -39.50 -38.03
C PRO A 401 -1.04 -39.57 -36.72
N GLU A 402 -0.97 -40.73 -36.09
CA GLU A 402 -1.40 -41.02 -34.72
C GLU A 402 -0.75 -40.10 -33.66
#